data_d446d88e27d6b531512d7fa230559617
#
_entry.id   d446d88e27d6b531512d7fa230559617
#
_cell.length_a   1.000
_cell.length_b   1.000
_cell.length_c   1.000
_cell.angle_alpha   90.00
_cell.angle_beta   90.00
_cell.angle_gamma   90.00
#
_symmetry.space_group_name_H-M   'P 1'
#
loop_
_entity.id
_entity.type
_entity.pdbx_description
1 polymer ?
#
loop_
_entity_poly.entity_id
_entity_poly.type
_entity_poly.pdbx_seq_one_letter_code
_entity_poly.pdbx_strand_id
1 'polypeptide(L)'
;MIEDSKIRVGISLGDPNGIGFEIILKTFEDKKIFDLVVPIVFANVENFIEQRQSLGFKTNIFSLNNINNPEEGKLNIIKTWDKPFQVIYGQVQKEAGIASISSLEAGTQALKDKLIDVLVTAPINKKSIQSNSF
;
A
#
# COMPACT_ATOMS: atom_id res chain seq x y z
N MET A 1 -8.85 -25.87 8.01
CA MET A 1 -10.08 -25.46 7.39
C MET A 1 -9.94 -24.14 6.71
N ILE A 2 -10.39 -24.11 5.49
CA ILE A 2 -10.26 -22.90 4.72
C ILE A 2 -11.25 -21.81 5.13
N GLU A 3 -12.32 -22.18 5.79
CA GLU A 3 -13.26 -21.18 6.29
C GLU A 3 -12.64 -20.24 7.31
N ASP A 4 -11.51 -20.65 7.92
CA ASP A 4 -10.80 -19.77 8.84
C ASP A 4 -9.76 -18.89 8.15
N SER A 5 -9.62 -19.07 6.85
CA SER A 5 -8.69 -18.27 6.09
C SER A 5 -9.20 -16.85 5.95
N LYS A 6 -8.32 -15.90 6.25
CA LYS A 6 -8.64 -14.48 6.09
C LYS A 6 -8.46 -14.07 4.64
N ILE A 7 -9.20 -13.06 4.23
CA ILE A 7 -9.10 -12.50 2.89
C ILE A 7 -7.79 -11.73 2.77
N ARG A 8 -7.02 -12.02 1.73
CA ARG A 8 -5.82 -11.25 1.41
C ARG A 8 -6.22 -10.05 0.55
N VAL A 9 -6.10 -8.87 1.14
CA VAL A 9 -6.47 -7.62 0.47
C VAL A 9 -5.20 -6.93 0.01
N GLY A 10 -4.99 -6.88 -1.30
CA GLY A 10 -3.93 -6.08 -1.87
C GLY A 10 -4.38 -4.64 -1.93
N ILE A 11 -3.48 -3.71 -1.62
CA ILE A 11 -3.80 -2.28 -1.59
C ILE A 11 -2.76 -1.54 -2.41
N SER A 12 -3.20 -0.88 -3.47
CA SER A 12 -2.34 0.02 -4.21
C SER A 12 -2.39 1.38 -3.53
N LEU A 13 -1.23 2.01 -3.38
CA LEU A 13 -1.08 3.22 -2.56
C LEU A 13 -1.87 4.42 -3.08
N GLY A 14 -2.06 4.50 -4.39
CA GLY A 14 -2.64 5.68 -5.00
C GLY A 14 -1.61 6.80 -5.10
N ASP A 15 -2.03 8.04 -4.86
CA ASP A 15 -1.12 9.18 -4.88
C ASP A 15 -0.40 9.30 -3.54
N PRO A 16 0.94 9.07 -3.51
CA PRO A 16 1.68 9.18 -2.25
C PRO A 16 1.70 10.59 -1.67
N ASN A 17 1.51 11.62 -2.51
CA ASN A 17 1.43 13.01 -2.05
C ASN A 17 -0.01 13.44 -1.71
N GLY A 18 -0.97 12.52 -1.80
CA GLY A 18 -2.35 12.73 -1.43
C GLY A 18 -2.65 12.10 -0.08
N ILE A 19 -3.83 11.54 0.04
CA ILE A 19 -4.31 11.00 1.31
C ILE A 19 -4.09 9.49 1.47
N GLY A 20 -3.41 8.85 0.51
CA GLY A 20 -3.25 7.40 0.50
C GLY A 20 -2.59 6.86 1.76
N PHE A 21 -1.45 7.41 2.16
CA PHE A 21 -0.76 6.98 3.38
C PHE A 21 -1.65 7.13 4.60
N GLU A 22 -2.29 8.28 4.74
CA GLU A 22 -3.12 8.58 5.90
C GLU A 22 -4.30 7.62 6.00
N ILE A 23 -5.01 7.40 4.92
CA ILE A 23 -6.18 6.50 4.88
C ILE A 23 -5.78 5.09 5.27
N ILE A 24 -4.70 4.58 4.67
CA ILE A 24 -4.25 3.21 4.91
C ILE A 24 -3.80 3.05 6.37
N LEU A 25 -2.97 3.98 6.85
CA LEU A 25 -2.46 3.92 8.22
C LEU A 25 -3.59 4.02 9.24
N LYS A 26 -4.53 4.92 9.02
CA LYS A 26 -5.66 5.12 9.91
C LYS A 26 -6.58 3.90 9.95
N THR A 27 -6.86 3.32 8.79
CA THR A 27 -7.72 2.15 8.69
C THR A 27 -7.17 0.98 9.49
N PHE A 28 -5.87 0.74 9.40
CA PHE A 28 -5.24 -0.41 10.03
C PHE A 28 -4.67 -0.11 11.41
N GLU A 29 -4.96 1.06 11.96
CA GLU A 29 -4.72 1.33 13.36
C GLU A 29 -5.73 0.60 14.24
N ASP A 30 -6.92 0.35 13.73
CA ASP A 30 -7.93 -0.46 14.39
C ASP A 30 -7.58 -1.94 14.22
N LYS A 31 -7.16 -2.55 15.32
CA LYS A 31 -6.68 -3.94 15.30
C LYS A 31 -7.75 -4.97 14.97
N LYS A 32 -9.02 -4.61 15.11
CA LYS A 32 -10.12 -5.54 14.84
C LYS A 32 -10.22 -5.94 13.38
N ILE A 33 -9.79 -5.05 12.48
CA ILE A 33 -9.86 -5.34 11.05
C ILE A 33 -8.97 -6.53 10.67
N PHE A 34 -7.90 -6.76 11.44
CA PHE A 34 -7.01 -7.90 11.19
C PHE A 34 -7.65 -9.25 11.49
N ASP A 35 -8.80 -9.26 12.15
CA ASP A 35 -9.56 -10.52 12.35
C ASP A 35 -10.19 -10.99 11.04
N LEU A 36 -10.39 -10.08 10.09
CA LEU A 36 -11.10 -10.36 8.83
C LEU A 36 -10.17 -10.45 7.64
N VAL A 37 -9.10 -9.65 7.63
CA VAL A 37 -8.25 -9.50 6.43
C VAL A 37 -6.77 -9.57 6.76
N VAL A 38 -6.00 -9.94 5.74
CA VAL A 38 -4.54 -9.82 5.75
C VAL A 38 -4.20 -8.78 4.69
N PRO A 39 -3.87 -7.54 5.09
CA PRO A 39 -3.60 -6.47 4.11
C PRO A 39 -2.17 -6.53 3.61
N ILE A 40 -2.00 -6.31 2.32
CA ILE A 40 -0.69 -6.24 1.66
C ILE A 40 -0.66 -4.98 0.80
N VAL A 41 0.16 -4.01 1.18
CA VAL A 41 0.29 -2.74 0.46
C VAL A 41 1.51 -2.80 -0.45
N PHE A 42 1.33 -2.40 -1.69
CA PHE A 42 2.40 -2.35 -2.69
C PHE A 42 3.02 -0.96 -2.65
N ALA A 43 4.15 -0.83 -1.96
CA ALA A 43 4.73 0.48 -1.69
C ALA A 43 6.21 0.37 -1.33
N ASN A 44 6.69 1.28 -0.51
CA ASN A 44 8.04 1.28 0.04
C ASN A 44 7.93 1.42 1.55
N VAL A 45 8.51 0.48 2.29
CA VAL A 45 8.35 0.42 3.74
C VAL A 45 8.95 1.65 4.43
N GLU A 46 10.06 2.17 3.92
CA GLU A 46 10.69 3.34 4.53
C GLU A 46 9.80 4.57 4.43
N ASN A 47 9.15 4.75 3.27
CA ASN A 47 8.17 5.81 3.09
C ASN A 47 7.01 5.65 4.08
N PHE A 48 6.52 4.42 4.28
CA PHE A 48 5.43 4.16 5.22
C PHE A 48 5.81 4.45 6.65
N ILE A 49 7.00 4.03 7.07
CA ILE A 49 7.48 4.28 8.44
C ILE A 49 7.60 5.78 8.69
N GLU A 50 8.15 6.51 7.71
CA GLU A 50 8.30 7.95 7.80
C GLU A 50 6.95 8.65 7.92
N GLN A 51 5.99 8.26 7.08
CA GLN A 51 4.65 8.86 7.12
C GLN A 51 3.89 8.47 8.37
N ARG A 52 4.03 7.24 8.86
CA ARG A 52 3.43 6.83 10.13
C ARG A 52 3.91 7.73 11.26
N GLN A 53 5.21 8.00 11.30
CA GLN A 53 5.80 8.83 12.34
C GLN A 53 5.34 10.28 12.21
N SER A 54 5.36 10.81 10.99
CA SER A 54 4.97 12.18 10.70
C SER A 54 3.49 12.45 11.02
N LEU A 55 2.63 11.49 10.73
CA LEU A 55 1.18 11.61 10.93
C LEU A 55 0.73 11.19 12.34
N GLY A 56 1.64 10.63 13.13
CA GLY A 56 1.33 10.27 14.52
C GLY A 56 0.56 8.98 14.70
N PHE A 57 0.56 8.09 13.71
CA PHE A 57 -0.11 6.80 13.83
C PHE A 57 0.80 5.75 14.48
N LYS A 58 0.16 4.73 15.05
CA LYS A 58 0.85 3.60 15.70
C LYS A 58 0.57 2.28 14.98
N THR A 59 0.17 2.35 13.74
CA THR A 59 -0.16 1.19 12.92
C THR A 59 1.00 0.20 12.90
N ASN A 60 0.69 -1.08 13.09
CA ASN A 60 1.69 -2.12 13.15
C ASN A 60 2.09 -2.55 11.73
N ILE A 61 3.27 -2.13 11.31
CA ILE A 61 3.79 -2.35 9.96
C ILE A 61 4.75 -3.53 9.94
N PHE A 62 4.66 -4.34 8.91
CA PHE A 62 5.57 -5.45 8.66
C PHE A 62 6.18 -5.33 7.27
N SER A 63 7.50 -5.36 7.19
CA SER A 63 8.21 -5.34 5.90
C SER A 63 8.17 -6.75 5.30
N LEU A 64 7.35 -6.93 4.27
CA LEU A 64 7.12 -8.24 3.66
C LEU A 64 8.10 -8.48 2.53
N ASN A 65 8.87 -9.56 2.60
CA ASN A 65 9.83 -9.92 1.56
C ASN A 65 9.24 -10.88 0.54
N ASN A 66 8.34 -11.74 0.96
CA ASN A 66 7.74 -12.75 0.09
C ASN A 66 6.23 -12.67 0.19
N ILE A 67 5.58 -12.30 -0.91
CA ILE A 67 4.13 -12.11 -0.94
C ILE A 67 3.35 -13.39 -0.61
N ASN A 68 3.98 -14.56 -0.74
CA ASN A 68 3.32 -15.82 -0.41
C ASN A 68 3.16 -16.03 1.09
N ASN A 69 3.91 -15.30 1.90
CA ASN A 69 3.93 -15.48 3.35
C ASN A 69 3.64 -14.18 4.11
N PRO A 70 2.47 -13.55 3.90
CA PRO A 70 2.14 -12.34 4.63
C PRO A 70 1.94 -12.64 6.12
N GLU A 71 2.29 -11.67 6.95
CA GLU A 71 2.14 -11.78 8.40
C GLU A 71 0.72 -11.39 8.79
N GLU A 72 0.05 -12.23 9.58
CA GLU A 72 -1.27 -11.90 10.11
C GLU A 72 -1.15 -10.88 11.24
N GLY A 73 -2.18 -10.04 11.38
CA GLY A 73 -2.22 -9.05 12.44
C GLY A 73 -1.36 -7.81 12.20
N LYS A 74 -0.85 -7.66 11.01
CA LYS A 74 0.02 -6.54 10.66
C LYS A 74 -0.31 -6.00 9.28
N LEU A 75 0.02 -4.73 9.06
CA LEU A 75 -0.05 -4.12 7.75
C LEU A 75 1.22 -4.47 6.99
N ASN A 76 1.10 -5.41 6.05
CA ASN A 76 2.24 -5.88 5.28
C ASN A 76 2.54 -4.87 4.17
N ILE A 77 3.80 -4.48 4.05
CA ILE A 77 4.27 -3.60 2.98
C ILE A 77 5.26 -4.38 2.13
N ILE A 78 4.93 -4.59 0.86
CA ILE A 78 5.86 -5.21 -0.07
C ILE A 78 6.44 -4.14 -0.98
N LYS A 79 7.76 -4.16 -1.15
CA LYS A 79 8.47 -3.12 -1.87
C LYS A 79 8.16 -3.15 -3.37
N THR A 80 7.74 -2.02 -3.92
CA THR A 80 7.49 -1.85 -5.35
C THR A 80 8.35 -0.76 -5.98
N TRP A 81 9.03 0.04 -5.17
CA TRP A 81 10.10 0.92 -5.65
C TRP A 81 11.24 0.87 -4.64
N ASP A 82 12.48 0.98 -5.16
CA ASP A 82 13.67 0.70 -4.37
C ASP A 82 14.02 1.79 -3.37
N LYS A 83 13.96 3.04 -3.79
CA LYS A 83 14.41 4.15 -2.96
C LYS A 83 13.23 4.97 -2.47
N PRO A 84 13.18 5.28 -1.16
CA PRO A 84 12.17 6.20 -0.68
C PRO A 84 12.37 7.58 -1.32
N PHE A 85 11.27 8.32 -1.50
CA PHE A 85 11.33 9.68 -2.00
C PHE A 85 10.66 10.60 -1.00
N GLN A 86 10.91 11.90 -1.14
CA GLN A 86 10.31 12.88 -0.25
C GLN A 86 8.83 13.08 -0.59
N VAL A 87 7.96 12.72 0.34
CA VAL A 87 6.52 12.93 0.20
C VAL A 87 6.22 14.40 0.48
N ILE A 88 5.58 15.08 -0.47
CA ILE A 88 5.17 16.48 -0.34
C ILE A 88 3.67 16.55 -0.60
N TYR A 89 2.88 16.58 0.45
CA TYR A 89 1.43 16.53 0.34
C TYR A 89 0.87 17.67 -0.53
N GLY A 90 -0.08 17.30 -1.37
CA GLY A 90 -0.76 18.23 -2.23
C GLY A 90 -0.03 18.62 -3.49
N GLN A 91 1.19 18.12 -3.70
CA GLN A 91 1.96 18.46 -4.89
C GLN A 91 1.88 17.39 -5.96
N VAL A 92 1.94 17.83 -7.22
CA VAL A 92 2.04 16.96 -8.37
C VAL A 92 3.53 16.76 -8.65
N GLN A 93 4.00 15.52 -8.50
CA GLN A 93 5.40 15.18 -8.72
C GLN A 93 5.52 13.96 -9.61
N LYS A 94 6.54 13.96 -10.45
CA LYS A 94 6.81 12.83 -11.35
C LYS A 94 7.08 11.54 -10.54
N GLU A 95 7.87 11.66 -9.48
CA GLU A 95 8.21 10.52 -8.62
C GLU A 95 6.97 9.91 -7.99
N ALA A 96 6.04 10.75 -7.55
CA ALA A 96 4.79 10.30 -6.96
C ALA A 96 3.93 9.58 -7.99
N GLY A 97 3.89 10.08 -9.22
CA GLY A 97 3.17 9.43 -10.31
C GLY A 97 3.76 8.08 -10.66
N ILE A 98 5.07 7.99 -10.74
CA ILE A 98 5.76 6.72 -11.02
C ILE A 98 5.49 5.72 -9.90
N ALA A 99 5.57 6.14 -8.64
CA ALA A 99 5.29 5.28 -7.50
C ALA A 99 3.85 4.78 -7.51
N SER A 100 2.91 5.66 -7.84
CA SER A 100 1.49 5.32 -7.95
C SER A 100 1.26 4.23 -8.99
N ILE A 101 1.86 4.39 -10.17
CA ILE A 101 1.75 3.41 -11.26
C ILE A 101 2.41 2.09 -10.87
N SER A 102 3.60 2.13 -10.30
CA SER A 102 4.33 0.92 -9.87
C SER A 102 3.50 0.13 -8.86
N SER A 103 2.88 0.83 -7.92
CA SER A 103 2.04 0.22 -6.91
C SER A 103 0.84 -0.48 -7.55
N LEU A 104 0.17 0.21 -8.47
CA LEU A 104 -1.00 -0.34 -9.16
C LEU A 104 -0.65 -1.54 -10.03
N GLU A 105 0.46 -1.45 -10.76
CA GLU A 105 0.92 -2.55 -11.61
C GLU A 105 1.26 -3.79 -10.80
N ALA A 106 1.97 -3.60 -9.69
CA ALA A 106 2.33 -4.71 -8.80
C ALA A 106 1.09 -5.37 -8.21
N GLY A 107 0.11 -4.57 -7.77
CA GLY A 107 -1.14 -5.08 -7.25
C GLY A 107 -1.94 -5.85 -8.30
N THR A 108 -2.01 -5.32 -9.50
CA THR A 108 -2.71 -5.97 -10.61
C THR A 108 -2.07 -7.31 -10.96
N GLN A 109 -0.74 -7.36 -10.99
CA GLN A 109 -0.03 -8.59 -11.27
C GLN A 109 -0.27 -9.63 -10.16
N ALA A 110 -0.24 -9.21 -8.91
CA ALA A 110 -0.50 -10.09 -7.78
C ALA A 110 -1.92 -10.67 -7.84
N LEU A 111 -2.89 -9.86 -8.26
CA LEU A 111 -4.27 -10.34 -8.43
C LEU A 111 -4.36 -11.39 -9.55
N LYS A 112 -3.70 -11.14 -10.68
CA LYS A 112 -3.64 -12.10 -11.79
C LYS A 112 -3.00 -13.41 -11.35
N ASP A 113 -1.96 -13.34 -10.55
CA ASP A 113 -1.23 -14.52 -10.08
C ASP A 113 -1.90 -15.18 -8.88
N LYS A 114 -3.06 -14.68 -8.46
CA LYS A 114 -3.86 -15.22 -7.36
C LYS A 114 -3.12 -15.22 -6.02
N LEU A 115 -2.24 -14.24 -5.84
CA LEU A 115 -1.50 -14.04 -4.59
C LEU A 115 -2.29 -13.19 -3.61
N ILE A 116 -3.26 -12.44 -4.11
CA ILE A 116 -4.23 -11.70 -3.31
C ILE A 116 -5.63 -12.04 -3.82
N ASP A 117 -6.62 -11.86 -2.95
CA ASP A 117 -8.01 -12.19 -3.28
C ASP A 117 -8.75 -11.02 -3.93
N VAL A 118 -8.36 -9.81 -3.55
CA VAL A 118 -9.00 -8.58 -4.03
C VAL A 118 -7.96 -7.46 -4.02
N LEU A 119 -8.10 -6.53 -4.93
CA LEU A 119 -7.24 -5.33 -5.01
C LEU A 119 -8.09 -4.09 -4.77
N VAL A 120 -7.66 -3.28 -3.80
CA VAL A 120 -8.27 -2.00 -3.49
C VAL A 120 -7.26 -0.91 -3.84
N THR A 121 -7.71 0.16 -4.46
CA THR A 121 -6.84 1.28 -4.83
C THR A 121 -7.21 2.52 -4.03
N ALA A 122 -6.24 3.10 -3.33
CA ALA A 122 -6.41 4.41 -2.72
C ALA A 122 -6.46 5.49 -3.82
N PRO A 123 -6.94 6.70 -3.51
CA PRO A 123 -7.11 7.73 -4.55
C PRO A 123 -5.82 8.06 -5.29
N ILE A 124 -5.90 8.20 -6.60
CA ILE A 124 -4.78 8.55 -7.47
C ILE A 124 -4.91 10.01 -7.94
N ASN A 125 -3.77 10.60 -8.34
CA ASN A 125 -3.73 11.93 -8.93
C ASN A 125 -3.57 11.77 -10.44
N LYS A 126 -4.62 12.10 -11.19
CA LYS A 126 -4.62 11.91 -12.64
C LYS A 126 -3.54 12.73 -13.34
N LYS A 127 -3.22 13.91 -12.83
CA LYS A 127 -2.17 14.74 -13.44
C LYS A 127 -0.79 14.09 -13.31
N SER A 128 -0.52 13.49 -12.16
CA SER A 128 0.77 12.82 -11.94
C SER A 128 0.97 11.62 -12.86
N ILE A 129 -0.08 10.84 -13.11
CA ILE A 129 0.02 9.65 -13.94
C ILE A 129 -0.11 9.95 -15.44
N GLN A 130 -0.83 11.00 -15.82
CA GLN A 130 -1.00 11.36 -17.23
C GLN A 130 0.35 11.67 -17.89
N SER A 131 1.28 12.28 -17.17
CA SER A 131 2.60 12.58 -17.70
C SER A 131 3.40 11.31 -17.99
N ASN A 132 2.90 10.15 -17.60
CA ASN A 132 3.56 8.86 -17.76
C ASN A 132 2.81 7.91 -18.70
N SER A 133 2.13 8.46 -19.69
CA SER A 133 1.48 7.69 -20.75
C SER A 133 0.24 6.91 -20.31
N PHE A 134 -0.47 7.43 -19.37
CA PHE A 134 -1.75 6.84 -18.99
C PHE A 134 -2.91 7.44 -19.77
#